data_0561f2c8dcea42b4ba114b680d28d729
#
_entry.id   0561f2c8dcea42b4ba114b680d28d729
#
_cell.length_a   1.000
_cell.length_b   1.000
_cell.length_c   1.000
_cell.angle_alpha   90.00
_cell.angle_beta   90.00
_cell.angle_gamma   90.00
#
_symmetry.space_group_name_H-M   'P 1'
#
loop_
_entity.id
_entity.type
_entity.pdbx_description
1 polymer ?
#
loop_
_entity_poly.entity_id
_entity_poly.type
_entity_poly.pdbx_seq_one_letter_code
_entity_poly.pdbx_strand_id
1 'polypeptide(L)'
;HWKEDFMFGYQFLNGCNPVLIRKCTKLPDTFPVTHEMVSVSLEREMTLEQEMEAGNLYIVDFEILEGISANCTDPQTVQYLAAPICLLYKGVQNKILPIAIQLGQNPDKNPIFLPTDGQYDWLLAKIWVRSADFQYHQNVTHLLRTHLITEVFAIAMFRQLPAVHPVFKLLIPHIRFTIAINTKAREQLICEHGIFDKANATGGGGHVQLIQKATKDLTFRSLCFPDAIKSRGVDSEEDLPTYFYRDDGYKVWDATKSFVSDVVSIYYNSDERVREDEEIQAFVKDACSFGMQDFDHCEFPKSLKSLDELIEYLTVVIFTASAQHAAVNFGQYDWCSWIPNAPSTMRKPPPQEKGLANVNTIIETLPDRGRSSWHLGAVWALSQYQENELYLGMYPDEHFIEKPVKAAMEKFRKKLSEITGFIKGRNEGKKLPYYNMSPDKIPNSVAV
;
A
#
# COMPACT_ATOMS: atom_id res chain seq x y z
N HIS A 1 -8.01 0.84 -22.52
CA HIS A 1 -7.52 -0.43 -21.92
C HIS A 1 -7.99 -0.66 -20.47
N TRP A 2 -8.45 0.38 -19.75
CA TRP A 2 -8.88 0.26 -18.34
C TRP A 2 -9.99 -0.78 -18.10
N LYS A 3 -10.81 -1.10 -19.10
CA LYS A 3 -11.86 -2.12 -19.03
C LYS A 3 -11.35 -3.56 -19.14
N GLU A 4 -10.12 -3.74 -19.63
CA GLU A 4 -9.53 -5.06 -19.89
C GLU A 4 -9.22 -5.78 -18.58
N ASP A 5 -9.49 -7.07 -18.53
CA ASP A 5 -9.21 -7.91 -17.37
C ASP A 5 -7.72 -7.97 -17.03
N PHE A 6 -6.86 -7.94 -18.04
CA PHE A 6 -5.42 -7.83 -17.84
C PHE A 6 -5.04 -6.54 -17.09
N MET A 7 -5.59 -5.38 -17.50
CA MET A 7 -5.30 -4.11 -16.86
C MET A 7 -5.81 -4.06 -15.42
N PHE A 8 -6.97 -4.67 -15.17
CA PHE A 8 -7.52 -4.83 -13.83
C PHE A 8 -6.59 -5.64 -12.93
N GLY A 9 -6.13 -6.82 -13.37
CA GLY A 9 -5.22 -7.67 -12.61
C GLY A 9 -3.82 -7.05 -12.43
N TYR A 10 -3.28 -6.40 -13.47
CA TYR A 10 -1.98 -5.74 -13.45
C TYR A 10 -1.88 -4.67 -12.35
N GLN A 11 -2.97 -3.94 -12.07
CA GLN A 11 -2.99 -2.91 -11.04
C GLN A 11 -2.80 -3.47 -9.62
N PHE A 12 -3.20 -4.71 -9.34
CA PHE A 12 -2.91 -5.36 -8.05
C PHE A 12 -1.44 -5.74 -7.87
N LEU A 13 -0.68 -5.75 -8.96
CA LEU A 13 0.78 -5.98 -8.91
C LEU A 13 1.57 -4.67 -8.91
N ASN A 14 1.17 -3.70 -9.72
CA ASN A 14 2.00 -2.54 -10.06
C ASN A 14 1.23 -1.20 -10.06
N GLY A 15 0.00 -1.18 -9.56
CA GLY A 15 -0.80 0.04 -9.38
C GLY A 15 -0.48 0.77 -8.08
N CYS A 16 -1.42 1.59 -7.61
CA CYS A 16 -1.25 2.35 -6.35
C CYS A 16 -1.31 1.47 -5.09
N ASN A 17 -1.98 0.32 -5.16
CA ASN A 17 -2.20 -0.55 -4.00
C ASN A 17 -1.71 -1.98 -4.25
N PRO A 18 -0.39 -2.18 -4.43
CA PRO A 18 0.16 -3.49 -4.78
C PRO A 18 0.37 -4.42 -3.57
N VAL A 19 -0.28 -4.13 -2.45
CA VAL A 19 -0.03 -4.80 -1.15
C VAL A 19 -1.11 -5.81 -0.74
N LEU A 20 -2.20 -5.93 -1.51
CA LEU A 20 -3.35 -6.76 -1.11
C LEU A 20 -3.36 -8.15 -1.72
N ILE A 21 -2.86 -8.31 -2.94
CA ILE A 21 -2.86 -9.61 -3.62
C ILE A 21 -2.11 -10.65 -2.80
N ARG A 22 -2.74 -11.80 -2.60
CA ARG A 22 -2.14 -12.95 -1.90
C ARG A 22 -2.45 -14.25 -2.63
N LYS A 23 -1.58 -15.24 -2.47
CA LYS A 23 -1.81 -16.61 -2.99
C LYS A 23 -3.06 -17.19 -2.33
N CYS A 24 -3.96 -17.74 -3.12
CA CYS A 24 -5.17 -18.40 -2.64
C CYS A 24 -4.88 -19.88 -2.46
N THR A 25 -4.78 -20.32 -1.21
CA THR A 25 -4.59 -21.75 -0.85
C THR A 25 -5.89 -22.40 -0.37
N LYS A 26 -6.89 -21.60 -0.06
CA LYS A 26 -8.25 -21.98 0.30
C LYS A 26 -9.18 -20.82 -0.01
N LEU A 27 -10.35 -21.11 -0.60
CA LEU A 27 -11.39 -20.10 -0.74
C LEU A 27 -12.03 -19.80 0.63
N PRO A 28 -12.35 -18.52 0.93
CA PRO A 28 -13.15 -18.19 2.11
C PRO A 28 -14.52 -18.91 2.06
N ASP A 29 -15.00 -19.34 3.22
CA ASP A 29 -16.34 -19.99 3.31
C ASP A 29 -17.47 -19.04 2.88
N THR A 30 -17.22 -17.72 2.96
CA THR A 30 -18.12 -16.65 2.49
C THR A 30 -18.06 -16.42 0.97
N PHE A 31 -17.20 -17.15 0.23
CA PHE A 31 -16.99 -16.98 -1.20
C PHE A 31 -17.08 -18.32 -1.94
N PRO A 32 -18.29 -18.86 -2.13
CA PRO A 32 -18.54 -20.22 -2.60
C PRO A 32 -18.39 -20.37 -4.12
N VAL A 33 -17.21 -20.04 -4.66
CA VAL A 33 -16.88 -20.26 -6.07
C VAL A 33 -16.70 -21.74 -6.34
N THR A 34 -17.36 -22.28 -7.37
CA THR A 34 -17.21 -23.67 -7.79
C THR A 34 -16.43 -23.78 -9.09
N HIS A 35 -15.92 -24.99 -9.37
CA HIS A 35 -15.21 -25.25 -10.62
C HIS A 35 -16.10 -24.95 -11.85
N GLU A 36 -17.37 -25.34 -11.82
CA GLU A 36 -18.32 -25.12 -12.93
C GLU A 36 -18.48 -23.64 -13.26
N MET A 37 -18.45 -22.77 -12.26
CA MET A 37 -18.55 -21.31 -12.47
C MET A 37 -17.39 -20.75 -13.26
N VAL A 38 -16.17 -21.24 -13.03
CA VAL A 38 -14.93 -20.63 -13.54
C VAL A 38 -14.21 -21.48 -14.59
N SER A 39 -14.69 -22.70 -14.89
CA SER A 39 -14.02 -23.64 -15.81
C SER A 39 -13.67 -23.03 -17.17
N VAL A 40 -14.53 -22.17 -17.72
CA VAL A 40 -14.29 -21.49 -19.01
C VAL A 40 -13.13 -20.48 -18.92
N SER A 41 -12.84 -19.98 -17.72
CA SER A 41 -11.76 -19.01 -17.48
C SER A 41 -10.42 -19.68 -17.18
N LEU A 42 -10.40 -20.99 -16.92
CA LEU A 42 -9.16 -21.75 -16.66
C LEU A 42 -8.58 -22.20 -18.00
N GLU A 43 -7.32 -21.84 -18.24
CA GLU A 43 -6.65 -22.09 -19.53
C GLU A 43 -5.95 -23.46 -19.58
N ARG A 44 -5.84 -24.17 -18.45
CA ARG A 44 -5.25 -25.51 -18.33
C ARG A 44 -6.36 -26.55 -18.17
N GLU A 45 -6.10 -27.77 -18.56
CA GLU A 45 -7.00 -28.92 -18.30
C GLU A 45 -6.90 -29.37 -16.83
N MET A 46 -7.22 -28.45 -15.91
CA MET A 46 -7.15 -28.64 -14.45
C MET A 46 -8.44 -28.16 -13.78
N THR A 47 -8.79 -28.79 -12.67
CA THR A 47 -9.90 -28.28 -11.85
C THR A 47 -9.49 -27.03 -11.08
N LEU A 48 -10.47 -26.32 -10.51
CA LEU A 48 -10.21 -25.15 -9.65
C LEU A 48 -9.28 -25.51 -8.48
N GLU A 49 -9.51 -26.67 -7.86
CA GLU A 49 -8.72 -27.19 -6.75
C GLU A 49 -7.29 -27.50 -7.20
N GLN A 50 -7.10 -28.11 -8.36
CA GLN A 50 -5.79 -28.41 -8.92
C GLN A 50 -5.02 -27.15 -9.28
N GLU A 51 -5.69 -26.12 -9.85
CA GLU A 51 -5.07 -24.82 -10.10
C GLU A 51 -4.68 -24.09 -8.80
N MET A 52 -5.46 -24.27 -7.73
CA MET A 52 -5.16 -23.77 -6.40
C MET A 52 -3.95 -24.47 -5.80
N GLU A 53 -3.87 -25.78 -5.85
CA GLU A 53 -2.73 -26.57 -5.39
C GLU A 53 -1.46 -26.25 -6.19
N ALA A 54 -1.60 -26.01 -7.50
CA ALA A 54 -0.51 -25.57 -8.37
C ALA A 54 -0.04 -24.13 -8.12
N GLY A 55 -0.73 -23.36 -7.25
CA GLY A 55 -0.37 -22.00 -6.89
C GLY A 55 -0.71 -20.96 -7.97
N ASN A 56 -1.66 -21.26 -8.86
CA ASN A 56 -2.06 -20.35 -9.94
C ASN A 56 -3.23 -19.42 -9.56
N LEU A 57 -3.80 -19.59 -8.35
CA LEU A 57 -4.89 -18.75 -7.86
C LEU A 57 -4.41 -17.74 -6.84
N TYR A 58 -4.93 -16.53 -6.96
CA TYR A 58 -4.69 -15.41 -6.07
C TYR A 58 -6.02 -14.80 -5.66
N ILE A 59 -6.03 -14.10 -4.54
CA ILE A 59 -7.24 -13.49 -4.01
C ILE A 59 -6.93 -12.08 -3.50
N VAL A 60 -7.87 -11.18 -3.67
CA VAL A 60 -7.96 -9.91 -2.94
C VAL A 60 -9.31 -9.88 -2.22
N ASP A 61 -9.27 -9.56 -0.94
CA ASP A 61 -10.44 -9.56 -0.06
C ASP A 61 -10.49 -8.24 0.71
N PHE A 62 -11.61 -7.56 0.60
CA PHE A 62 -11.86 -6.28 1.26
C PHE A 62 -12.81 -6.44 2.46
N GLU A 63 -12.76 -7.60 3.16
CA GLU A 63 -13.57 -7.87 4.36
C GLU A 63 -13.51 -6.72 5.38
N ILE A 64 -12.35 -6.06 5.48
CA ILE A 64 -12.16 -4.92 6.38
C ILE A 64 -13.19 -3.79 6.17
N LEU A 65 -13.73 -3.65 4.96
CA LEU A 65 -14.74 -2.63 4.64
C LEU A 65 -16.15 -3.02 5.11
N GLU A 66 -16.38 -4.27 5.50
CA GLU A 66 -17.67 -4.71 6.03
C GLU A 66 -18.00 -3.96 7.31
N GLY A 67 -19.20 -3.37 7.36
CA GLY A 67 -19.69 -2.60 8.51
C GLY A 67 -19.08 -1.18 8.66
N ILE A 68 -18.23 -0.73 7.74
CA ILE A 68 -17.78 0.66 7.71
C ILE A 68 -18.93 1.57 7.23
N SER A 69 -19.14 2.68 7.93
CA SER A 69 -20.18 3.65 7.59
C SER A 69 -19.85 4.36 6.26
N ALA A 70 -20.80 4.30 5.33
CA ALA A 70 -20.69 5.06 4.10
C ALA A 70 -20.95 6.56 4.34
N ASN A 71 -20.36 7.41 3.49
CA ASN A 71 -20.47 8.85 3.57
C ASN A 71 -21.94 9.31 3.45
N CYS A 72 -22.45 9.91 4.51
CA CYS A 72 -23.79 10.50 4.62
C CYS A 72 -23.73 12.00 4.97
N THR A 73 -22.63 12.68 4.70
CA THR A 73 -22.46 14.12 4.98
C THR A 73 -23.46 14.99 4.22
N ASP A 74 -23.92 14.52 3.04
CA ASP A 74 -25.04 15.10 2.31
C ASP A 74 -26.23 14.12 2.31
N PRO A 75 -27.30 14.40 3.08
CA PRO A 75 -28.47 13.53 3.14
C PRO A 75 -29.24 13.37 1.81
N GLN A 76 -29.04 14.30 0.87
CA GLN A 76 -29.69 14.25 -0.45
C GLN A 76 -28.93 13.36 -1.45
N THR A 77 -27.67 13.06 -1.19
CA THR A 77 -26.81 12.27 -2.07
C THR A 77 -26.15 11.12 -1.31
N VAL A 78 -26.92 10.06 -1.05
CA VAL A 78 -26.43 8.85 -0.37
C VAL A 78 -25.27 8.23 -1.16
N GLN A 79 -24.22 7.84 -0.44
CA GLN A 79 -23.06 7.16 -0.98
C GLN A 79 -23.01 5.71 -0.48
N TYR A 80 -22.30 4.85 -1.22
CA TYR A 80 -22.27 3.42 -0.95
C TYR A 80 -20.85 2.89 -0.90
N LEU A 81 -20.63 1.92 -0.02
CA LEU A 81 -19.43 1.10 0.11
C LEU A 81 -19.77 -0.36 -0.19
N ALA A 82 -18.79 -1.12 -0.65
CA ALA A 82 -18.85 -2.57 -0.74
C ALA A 82 -17.59 -3.18 -0.10
N ALA A 83 -17.72 -4.44 0.35
CA ALA A 83 -16.62 -5.24 0.85
C ALA A 83 -16.41 -6.47 -0.07
N PRO A 84 -15.92 -6.25 -1.31
CA PRO A 84 -15.85 -7.30 -2.32
C PRO A 84 -14.74 -8.30 -2.06
N ILE A 85 -14.92 -9.49 -2.66
CA ILE A 85 -13.89 -10.52 -2.78
C ILE A 85 -13.67 -10.76 -4.28
N CYS A 86 -12.42 -10.85 -4.72
CA CYS A 86 -12.06 -11.11 -6.11
C CYS A 86 -11.06 -12.26 -6.20
N LEU A 87 -11.40 -13.31 -6.94
CA LEU A 87 -10.51 -14.40 -7.30
C LEU A 87 -9.77 -14.05 -8.59
N LEU A 88 -8.46 -14.18 -8.55
CA LEU A 88 -7.56 -13.90 -9.66
C LEU A 88 -6.85 -15.19 -10.09
N TYR A 89 -6.67 -15.36 -11.38
CA TYR A 89 -6.02 -16.52 -11.98
C TYR A 89 -4.78 -16.11 -12.77
N LYS A 90 -3.68 -16.83 -12.56
CA LYS A 90 -2.48 -16.72 -13.38
C LYS A 90 -2.58 -17.63 -14.58
N GLY A 91 -2.93 -17.05 -15.72
CA GLY A 91 -3.00 -17.75 -17.00
C GLY A 91 -1.66 -18.26 -17.52
N VAL A 92 -1.66 -19.02 -18.61
CA VAL A 92 -0.45 -19.60 -19.25
C VAL A 92 0.52 -18.54 -19.76
N GLN A 93 0.06 -17.31 -20.03
CA GLN A 93 0.91 -16.17 -20.40
C GLN A 93 1.44 -15.38 -19.19
N ASN A 94 1.31 -15.90 -17.97
CA ASN A 94 1.66 -15.23 -16.72
C ASN A 94 0.93 -13.91 -16.48
N LYS A 95 -0.24 -13.74 -17.08
CA LYS A 95 -1.13 -12.62 -16.81
C LYS A 95 -2.05 -12.97 -15.66
N ILE A 96 -2.24 -12.01 -14.75
CA ILE A 96 -3.21 -12.12 -13.66
C ILE A 96 -4.54 -11.57 -14.17
N LEU A 97 -5.57 -12.41 -14.17
CA LEU A 97 -6.90 -12.09 -14.68
C LEU A 97 -7.96 -12.34 -13.59
N PRO A 98 -8.95 -11.47 -13.40
CA PRO A 98 -10.08 -11.75 -12.52
C PRO A 98 -10.97 -12.84 -13.13
N ILE A 99 -11.37 -13.82 -12.32
CA ILE A 99 -12.24 -14.93 -12.78
C ILE A 99 -13.54 -15.05 -11.98
N ALA A 100 -13.62 -14.44 -10.79
CA ALA A 100 -14.84 -14.36 -10.01
C ALA A 100 -14.82 -13.15 -9.08
N ILE A 101 -15.94 -12.44 -8.95
CA ILE A 101 -16.10 -11.29 -8.05
C ILE A 101 -17.42 -11.42 -7.29
N GLN A 102 -17.38 -11.26 -5.96
CA GLN A 102 -18.57 -11.12 -5.10
C GLN A 102 -18.47 -9.76 -4.40
N LEU A 103 -19.56 -8.97 -4.40
CA LEU A 103 -19.54 -7.57 -3.97
C LEU A 103 -19.81 -7.34 -2.47
N GLY A 104 -19.85 -8.39 -1.68
CA GLY A 104 -20.00 -8.33 -0.22
C GLY A 104 -19.68 -9.66 0.42
N GLN A 105 -19.59 -9.69 1.75
CA GLN A 105 -19.13 -10.86 2.51
C GLN A 105 -20.23 -11.91 2.74
N ASN A 106 -21.49 -11.57 2.52
CA ASN A 106 -22.61 -12.51 2.67
C ASN A 106 -23.00 -13.10 1.31
N PRO A 107 -22.74 -14.41 1.03
CA PRO A 107 -23.03 -15.04 -0.25
C PRO A 107 -24.53 -15.13 -0.56
N ASP A 108 -25.41 -15.18 0.43
CA ASP A 108 -26.86 -15.25 0.23
C ASP A 108 -27.43 -13.95 -0.36
N LYS A 109 -26.72 -12.85 -0.21
CA LYS A 109 -27.15 -11.50 -0.67
C LYS A 109 -26.33 -10.98 -1.85
N ASN A 110 -25.21 -11.60 -2.16
CA ASN A 110 -24.27 -11.11 -3.15
C ASN A 110 -23.96 -12.21 -4.18
N PRO A 111 -24.46 -12.08 -5.42
CA PRO A 111 -24.15 -13.03 -6.47
C PRO A 111 -22.65 -12.97 -6.84
N ILE A 112 -22.13 -14.09 -7.33
CA ILE A 112 -20.77 -14.16 -7.87
C ILE A 112 -20.81 -13.75 -9.34
N PHE A 113 -20.18 -12.63 -9.69
CA PHE A 113 -20.01 -12.17 -11.06
C PHE A 113 -18.84 -12.87 -11.72
N LEU A 114 -19.01 -13.21 -13.00
CA LEU A 114 -18.06 -13.98 -13.80
C LEU A 114 -17.73 -13.26 -15.11
N PRO A 115 -16.57 -13.49 -15.75
CA PRO A 115 -16.27 -12.96 -17.08
C PRO A 115 -17.26 -13.37 -18.17
N THR A 116 -18.00 -14.46 -17.95
CA THR A 116 -19.05 -14.99 -18.86
C THR A 116 -20.38 -14.30 -18.71
N ASP A 117 -20.58 -13.48 -17.69
CA ASP A 117 -21.81 -12.68 -17.50
C ASP A 117 -21.90 -11.55 -18.55
N GLY A 118 -22.98 -10.80 -18.54
CA GLY A 118 -23.15 -9.64 -19.39
C GLY A 118 -21.98 -8.65 -19.24
N GLN A 119 -21.51 -8.08 -20.36
CA GLN A 119 -20.31 -7.23 -20.35
C GLN A 119 -20.40 -6.05 -19.37
N TYR A 120 -21.59 -5.52 -19.11
CA TYR A 120 -21.77 -4.40 -18.18
C TYR A 120 -21.90 -4.88 -16.73
N ASP A 121 -22.42 -6.09 -16.48
CA ASP A 121 -22.42 -6.69 -15.15
C ASP A 121 -20.98 -6.96 -14.69
N TRP A 122 -20.17 -7.58 -15.57
CA TRP A 122 -18.75 -7.83 -15.29
C TRP A 122 -17.97 -6.53 -15.11
N LEU A 123 -18.18 -5.55 -15.98
CA LEU A 123 -17.52 -4.26 -15.87
C LEU A 123 -17.90 -3.53 -14.58
N LEU A 124 -19.18 -3.53 -14.21
CA LEU A 124 -19.66 -2.91 -12.97
C LEU A 124 -19.09 -3.60 -11.73
N ALA A 125 -19.00 -4.93 -11.74
CA ALA A 125 -18.38 -5.69 -10.66
C ALA A 125 -16.89 -5.29 -10.47
N LYS A 126 -16.13 -5.17 -11.57
CA LYS A 126 -14.73 -4.68 -11.51
C LYS A 126 -14.62 -3.24 -10.99
N ILE A 127 -15.52 -2.35 -11.41
CA ILE A 127 -15.56 -0.96 -10.92
C ILE A 127 -15.80 -0.92 -9.42
N TRP A 128 -16.65 -1.77 -8.87
CA TRP A 128 -16.88 -1.88 -7.42
C TRP A 128 -15.65 -2.35 -6.66
N VAL A 129 -14.94 -3.35 -7.19
CA VAL A 129 -13.66 -3.80 -6.60
C VAL A 129 -12.65 -2.67 -6.61
N ARG A 130 -12.54 -1.92 -7.70
CA ARG A 130 -11.62 -0.77 -7.80
C ARG A 130 -12.00 0.38 -6.86
N SER A 131 -13.29 0.59 -6.61
CA SER A 131 -13.76 1.55 -5.59
C SER A 131 -13.37 1.11 -4.18
N ALA A 132 -13.53 -0.16 -3.84
CA ALA A 132 -13.09 -0.71 -2.57
C ALA A 132 -11.56 -0.60 -2.39
N ASP A 133 -10.81 -0.93 -3.44
CA ASP A 133 -9.36 -0.79 -3.47
C ASP A 133 -8.92 0.66 -3.24
N PHE A 134 -9.60 1.64 -3.83
CA PHE A 134 -9.35 3.06 -3.59
C PHE A 134 -9.54 3.44 -2.11
N GLN A 135 -10.64 2.98 -1.47
CA GLN A 135 -10.87 3.26 -0.04
C GLN A 135 -9.77 2.66 0.84
N TYR A 136 -9.42 1.40 0.60
CA TYR A 136 -8.35 0.73 1.33
C TYR A 136 -7.01 1.43 1.11
N HIS A 137 -6.68 1.75 -0.13
CA HIS A 137 -5.45 2.45 -0.49
C HIS A 137 -5.33 3.78 0.25
N GLN A 138 -6.32 4.66 0.15
CA GLN A 138 -6.26 6.00 0.74
C GLN A 138 -6.13 5.97 2.26
N ASN A 139 -6.91 5.13 2.93
CA ASN A 139 -7.00 5.15 4.39
C ASN A 139 -5.97 4.24 5.07
N VAL A 140 -5.73 3.05 4.52
CA VAL A 140 -4.91 2.02 5.17
C VAL A 140 -3.50 2.00 4.60
N THR A 141 -3.37 1.73 3.30
CA THR A 141 -2.05 1.54 2.68
C THR A 141 -1.23 2.83 2.68
N HIS A 142 -1.84 3.94 2.33
CA HIS A 142 -1.18 5.24 2.22
C HIS A 142 -1.21 5.99 3.56
N LEU A 143 -2.37 6.41 4.06
CA LEU A 143 -2.42 7.24 5.27
C LEU A 143 -1.90 6.51 6.51
N LEU A 144 -2.48 5.36 6.88
CA LEU A 144 -2.10 4.67 8.12
C LEU A 144 -0.68 4.12 8.05
N ARG A 145 -0.40 3.28 7.04
CA ARG A 145 0.82 2.46 7.00
C ARG A 145 2.07 3.20 6.54
N THR A 146 1.94 4.43 6.03
CA THR A 146 3.09 5.28 5.70
C THR A 146 3.10 6.57 6.52
N HIS A 147 2.14 7.46 6.34
CA HIS A 147 2.10 8.76 7.01
C HIS A 147 2.04 8.67 8.54
N LEU A 148 1.00 7.99 9.07
CA LEU A 148 0.78 7.95 10.52
C LEU A 148 1.84 7.12 11.24
N ILE A 149 2.27 6.01 10.68
CA ILE A 149 3.34 5.18 11.26
C ILE A 149 4.69 5.91 11.23
N THR A 150 5.03 6.60 10.14
CA THR A 150 6.26 7.41 10.09
C THR A 150 6.22 8.53 11.13
N GLU A 151 5.07 9.14 11.37
CA GLU A 151 4.90 10.16 12.42
C GLU A 151 5.13 9.59 13.83
N VAL A 152 4.70 8.35 14.10
CA VAL A 152 4.99 7.67 15.38
C VAL A 152 6.50 7.60 15.60
N PHE A 153 7.25 7.13 14.60
CA PHE A 153 8.71 7.07 14.68
C PHE A 153 9.35 8.46 14.80
N ALA A 154 8.85 9.44 14.05
CA ALA A 154 9.35 10.81 14.08
C ALA A 154 9.19 11.43 15.48
N ILE A 155 8.01 11.34 16.07
CA ILE A 155 7.73 11.89 17.40
C ILE A 155 8.57 11.21 18.46
N ALA A 156 8.65 9.87 18.45
CA ALA A 156 9.47 9.11 19.40
C ALA A 156 10.96 9.48 19.28
N MET A 157 11.47 9.63 18.05
CA MET A 157 12.84 10.07 17.79
C MET A 157 13.13 11.45 18.38
N PHE A 158 12.28 12.44 18.11
CA PHE A 158 12.47 13.80 18.65
C PHE A 158 12.36 13.88 20.17
N ARG A 159 11.61 12.97 20.80
CA ARG A 159 11.44 12.92 22.26
C ARG A 159 12.59 12.25 22.97
N GLN A 160 13.20 11.24 22.37
CA GLN A 160 14.12 10.32 23.08
C GLN A 160 15.57 10.37 22.59
N LEU A 161 15.83 10.78 21.34
CA LEU A 161 17.17 10.81 20.82
C LEU A 161 17.72 12.25 20.76
N PRO A 162 18.86 12.54 21.42
CA PRO A 162 19.55 13.83 21.25
C PRO A 162 20.08 13.97 19.81
N ALA A 163 20.17 15.20 19.32
CA ALA A 163 20.58 15.51 17.95
C ALA A 163 22.00 15.01 17.58
N VAL A 164 22.84 14.76 18.59
CA VAL A 164 24.19 14.22 18.40
C VAL A 164 24.23 12.69 18.31
N HIS A 165 23.13 12.03 18.65
CA HIS A 165 23.03 10.57 18.63
C HIS A 165 23.14 10.04 17.19
N PRO A 166 23.92 8.99 16.91
CA PRO A 166 24.13 8.49 15.55
C PRO A 166 22.81 8.04 14.87
N VAL A 167 21.87 7.45 15.61
CA VAL A 167 20.57 7.05 15.07
C VAL A 167 19.70 8.27 14.74
N PHE A 168 19.73 9.32 15.57
CA PHE A 168 19.06 10.58 15.21
C PHE A 168 19.59 11.13 13.87
N LYS A 169 20.91 11.21 13.74
CA LYS A 169 21.57 11.68 12.51
C LYS A 169 21.22 10.83 11.28
N LEU A 170 21.06 9.52 11.47
CA LEU A 170 20.69 8.59 10.40
C LEU A 170 19.24 8.77 9.97
N LEU A 171 18.32 8.98 10.92
CA LEU A 171 16.88 9.02 10.65
C LEU A 171 16.38 10.40 10.23
N ILE A 172 17.01 11.50 10.67
CA ILE A 172 16.47 12.86 10.46
C ILE A 172 16.18 13.21 8.99
N PRO A 173 16.95 12.80 7.97
CA PRO A 173 16.61 13.03 6.58
C PRO A 173 15.31 12.34 6.13
N HIS A 174 14.95 11.25 6.81
CA HIS A 174 13.80 10.40 6.44
C HIS A 174 12.49 10.77 7.13
N ILE A 175 12.51 11.79 7.99
CA ILE A 175 11.32 12.32 8.66
C ILE A 175 11.07 13.81 8.37
N ARG A 176 11.84 14.37 7.42
CA ARG A 176 11.71 15.77 7.00
C ARG A 176 10.27 16.04 6.54
N PHE A 177 9.64 17.08 7.09
CA PHE A 177 8.29 17.52 6.81
C PHE A 177 7.14 16.57 7.20
N THR A 178 7.39 15.33 7.62
CA THR A 178 6.34 14.35 7.93
C THR A 178 5.31 14.89 8.92
N ILE A 179 5.73 15.46 10.04
CA ILE A 179 4.81 16.00 11.05
C ILE A 179 4.00 17.18 10.48
N ALA A 180 4.64 18.07 9.71
CA ALA A 180 3.97 19.23 9.12
C ALA A 180 2.93 18.82 8.07
N ILE A 181 3.26 17.86 7.21
CA ILE A 181 2.33 17.32 6.20
C ILE A 181 1.16 16.61 6.85
N ASN A 182 1.40 15.79 7.87
CA ASN A 182 0.33 15.10 8.59
C ASN A 182 -0.58 16.07 9.34
N THR A 183 -0.04 17.17 9.89
CA THR A 183 -0.84 18.24 10.48
C THR A 183 -1.77 18.87 9.44
N LYS A 184 -1.26 19.20 8.25
CA LYS A 184 -2.08 19.69 7.15
C LYS A 184 -3.12 18.68 6.67
N ALA A 185 -2.76 17.38 6.62
CA ALA A 185 -3.70 16.32 6.26
C ALA A 185 -4.88 16.27 7.26
N ARG A 186 -4.62 16.40 8.56
CA ARG A 186 -5.68 16.49 9.58
C ARG A 186 -6.57 17.70 9.37
N GLU A 187 -6.00 18.86 9.02
CA GLU A 187 -6.74 20.11 8.85
C GLU A 187 -7.53 20.20 7.54
N GLN A 188 -7.13 19.49 6.49
CA GLN A 188 -7.67 19.70 5.14
C GLN A 188 -8.27 18.43 4.51
N LEU A 189 -7.75 17.25 4.82
CA LEU A 189 -8.19 16.00 4.20
C LEU A 189 -9.21 15.27 5.05
N ILE A 190 -8.88 14.98 6.31
CA ILE A 190 -9.63 14.07 7.19
C ILE A 190 -10.50 14.77 8.23
N CYS A 191 -10.43 16.10 8.33
CA CYS A 191 -11.30 16.86 9.21
C CYS A 191 -12.77 16.86 8.71
N GLU A 192 -13.68 17.25 9.59
CA GLU A 192 -15.06 17.51 9.20
C GLU A 192 -15.13 18.53 8.06
N HIS A 193 -15.89 18.23 7.03
CA HIS A 193 -15.96 18.97 5.77
C HIS A 193 -14.64 19.02 4.96
N GLY A 194 -13.67 18.20 5.29
CA GLY A 194 -12.43 18.03 4.56
C GLY A 194 -12.63 17.34 3.20
N ILE A 195 -11.53 17.08 2.50
CA ILE A 195 -11.58 16.51 1.16
C ILE A 195 -12.17 15.09 1.20
N PHE A 196 -11.94 14.29 2.26
CA PHE A 196 -12.49 12.95 2.37
C PHE A 196 -14.03 12.98 2.47
N ASP A 197 -14.59 13.94 3.21
CA ASP A 197 -16.04 14.13 3.28
C ASP A 197 -16.62 14.55 1.93
N LYS A 198 -15.88 15.32 1.16
CA LYS A 198 -16.32 15.85 -0.15
C LYS A 198 -16.18 14.85 -1.29
N ALA A 199 -15.26 13.87 -1.20
CA ALA A 199 -14.92 13.01 -2.31
C ALA A 199 -15.16 11.52 -2.04
N ASN A 200 -14.84 11.03 -0.83
CA ASN A 200 -14.68 9.60 -0.58
C ASN A 200 -15.94 8.95 -0.01
N ALA A 201 -16.18 7.70 -0.39
CA ALA A 201 -17.25 6.88 0.18
C ALA A 201 -17.07 6.62 1.70
N THR A 202 -15.85 6.73 2.21
CA THR A 202 -15.54 6.64 3.66
C THR A 202 -15.57 8.00 4.37
N GLY A 203 -15.97 9.11 3.73
CA GLY A 203 -16.16 10.39 4.39
C GLY A 203 -17.23 10.33 5.49
N GLY A 204 -17.34 11.39 6.30
CA GLY A 204 -18.31 11.46 7.39
C GLY A 204 -18.01 10.53 8.57
N GLY A 205 -16.74 10.17 8.78
CA GLY A 205 -16.30 9.34 9.90
C GLY A 205 -15.98 7.88 9.55
N GLY A 206 -16.40 7.37 8.40
CA GLY A 206 -16.08 6.01 7.94
C GLY A 206 -14.56 5.78 7.79
N HIS A 207 -13.81 6.80 7.37
CA HIS A 207 -12.35 6.75 7.30
C HIS A 207 -11.71 6.51 8.67
N VAL A 208 -12.23 7.12 9.73
CA VAL A 208 -11.74 6.90 11.11
C VAL A 208 -12.02 5.47 11.54
N GLN A 209 -13.24 4.96 11.30
CA GLN A 209 -13.62 3.57 11.59
C GLN A 209 -12.70 2.58 10.87
N LEU A 210 -12.41 2.83 9.58
CA LEU A 210 -11.54 1.98 8.77
C LEU A 210 -10.10 1.97 9.30
N ILE A 211 -9.56 3.14 9.63
CA ILE A 211 -8.22 3.26 10.21
C ILE A 211 -8.15 2.52 11.55
N GLN A 212 -9.13 2.72 12.44
CA GLN A 212 -9.20 2.02 13.72
C GLN A 212 -9.28 0.50 13.56
N LYS A 213 -10.08 0.01 12.59
CA LYS A 213 -10.19 -1.41 12.27
C LYS A 213 -8.87 -1.96 11.73
N ALA A 214 -8.23 -1.25 10.79
CA ALA A 214 -6.95 -1.65 10.20
C ALA A 214 -5.78 -1.66 11.19
N THR A 215 -5.82 -0.79 12.20
CA THR A 215 -4.74 -0.72 13.19
C THR A 215 -4.73 -1.93 14.13
N LYS A 216 -5.86 -2.61 14.31
CA LYS A 216 -5.92 -3.85 15.11
C LYS A 216 -5.06 -4.98 14.52
N ASP A 217 -4.92 -5.01 13.20
CA ASP A 217 -4.15 -6.03 12.47
C ASP A 217 -2.74 -5.54 12.12
N LEU A 218 -2.38 -4.31 12.51
CA LEU A 218 -1.09 -3.71 12.22
C LEU A 218 -0.04 -4.24 13.20
N THR A 219 0.95 -4.97 12.68
CA THR A 219 2.11 -5.44 13.45
C THR A 219 3.40 -4.85 12.90
N PHE A 220 4.46 -4.80 13.70
CA PHE A 220 5.77 -4.38 13.22
C PHE A 220 6.26 -5.27 12.06
N ARG A 221 6.03 -6.59 12.14
CA ARG A 221 6.37 -7.54 11.07
C ARG A 221 5.63 -7.25 9.77
N SER A 222 4.40 -6.74 9.84
CA SER A 222 3.64 -6.34 8.65
C SER A 222 4.18 -5.09 7.96
N LEU A 223 5.08 -4.33 8.61
CA LEU A 223 5.83 -3.20 8.03
C LEU A 223 7.19 -3.63 7.47
N CYS A 224 7.71 -4.79 7.89
CA CYS A 224 8.92 -5.37 7.34
C CYS A 224 8.63 -5.87 5.92
N PHE A 225 9.18 -5.23 4.91
CA PHE A 225 8.84 -5.48 3.50
C PHE A 225 8.98 -6.96 3.09
N PRO A 226 10.11 -7.66 3.36
CA PRO A 226 10.24 -9.08 3.03
C PRO A 226 9.19 -9.95 3.71
N ASP A 227 8.88 -9.70 4.99
CA ASP A 227 7.90 -10.47 5.75
C ASP A 227 6.47 -10.22 5.21
N ALA A 228 6.15 -8.98 4.88
CA ALA A 228 4.87 -8.62 4.29
C ALA A 228 4.64 -9.28 2.91
N ILE A 229 5.67 -9.39 2.09
CA ILE A 229 5.60 -10.10 0.80
C ILE A 229 5.43 -11.61 1.04
N LYS A 230 6.26 -12.19 1.91
CA LYS A 230 6.26 -13.63 2.22
C LYS A 230 4.96 -14.09 2.86
N SER A 231 4.40 -13.31 3.78
CA SER A 231 3.14 -13.65 4.48
C SER A 231 1.93 -13.76 3.53
N ARG A 232 2.01 -13.12 2.37
CA ARG A 232 1.00 -13.20 1.31
C ARG A 232 1.26 -14.34 0.30
N GLY A 233 2.40 -15.05 0.41
CA GLY A 233 2.78 -16.14 -0.50
C GLY A 233 3.09 -15.66 -1.92
N VAL A 234 3.61 -14.44 -2.07
CA VAL A 234 3.90 -13.80 -3.37
C VAL A 234 5.37 -13.42 -3.51
N ASP A 235 6.24 -14.09 -2.77
CA ASP A 235 7.68 -13.83 -2.73
C ASP A 235 8.46 -14.46 -3.89
N SER A 236 7.90 -15.49 -4.55
CA SER A 236 8.54 -16.14 -5.71
C SER A 236 8.37 -15.35 -7.00
N GLU A 237 9.48 -15.00 -7.64
CA GLU A 237 9.48 -14.35 -8.96
C GLU A 237 9.03 -15.32 -10.07
N GLU A 238 9.29 -16.62 -9.94
CA GLU A 238 8.84 -17.64 -10.87
C GLU A 238 7.34 -17.87 -10.80
N ASP A 239 6.79 -17.89 -9.57
CA ASP A 239 5.35 -18.09 -9.34
C ASP A 239 4.52 -16.89 -9.81
N LEU A 240 5.02 -15.67 -9.59
CA LEU A 240 4.31 -14.45 -9.94
C LEU A 240 5.27 -13.46 -10.63
N PRO A 241 5.60 -13.68 -11.91
CA PRO A 241 6.45 -12.77 -12.65
C PRO A 241 5.76 -11.43 -12.93
N THR A 242 6.52 -10.41 -13.27
CA THR A 242 6.03 -9.04 -13.53
C THR A 242 5.43 -8.31 -12.31
N TYR A 243 5.71 -8.78 -11.11
CA TYR A 243 5.37 -8.07 -9.88
C TYR A 243 6.51 -7.11 -9.50
N PHE A 244 6.65 -6.04 -10.26
CA PHE A 244 7.77 -5.11 -10.16
C PHE A 244 7.84 -4.38 -8.82
N TYR A 245 6.72 -4.11 -8.17
CA TYR A 245 6.70 -3.59 -6.80
C TYR A 245 7.50 -4.49 -5.85
N ARG A 246 7.29 -5.80 -5.90
CA ARG A 246 8.05 -6.78 -5.10
C ARG A 246 9.52 -6.79 -5.51
N ASP A 247 9.78 -6.96 -6.82
CA ASP A 247 11.13 -7.20 -7.33
C ASP A 247 12.07 -6.01 -7.11
N ASP A 248 11.58 -4.80 -7.36
CA ASP A 248 12.31 -3.56 -7.12
C ASP A 248 12.37 -3.23 -5.63
N GLY A 249 11.27 -3.52 -4.89
CA GLY A 249 11.19 -3.32 -3.47
C GLY A 249 12.25 -4.10 -2.70
N TYR A 250 12.51 -5.35 -3.05
CA TYR A 250 13.61 -6.14 -2.46
C TYR A 250 14.97 -5.49 -2.70
N LYS A 251 15.24 -5.00 -3.91
CA LYS A 251 16.53 -4.34 -4.21
C LYS A 251 16.74 -3.07 -3.38
N VAL A 252 15.69 -2.26 -3.24
CA VAL A 252 15.76 -1.03 -2.43
C VAL A 252 15.85 -1.35 -0.94
N TRP A 253 15.10 -2.36 -0.47
CA TRP A 253 15.17 -2.85 0.91
C TRP A 253 16.59 -3.31 1.25
N ASP A 254 17.19 -4.16 0.42
CA ASP A 254 18.55 -4.69 0.66
C ASP A 254 19.61 -3.59 0.62
N ALA A 255 19.47 -2.63 -0.28
CA ALA A 255 20.36 -1.48 -0.33
C ALA A 255 20.25 -0.63 0.94
N THR A 256 19.04 -0.37 1.42
CA THR A 256 18.76 0.38 2.64
C THR A 256 19.29 -0.37 3.88
N LYS A 257 19.00 -1.67 3.98
CA LYS A 257 19.48 -2.52 5.09
C LYS A 257 21.01 -2.58 5.14
N SER A 258 21.66 -2.70 3.98
CA SER A 258 23.14 -2.67 3.89
C SER A 258 23.70 -1.33 4.36
N PHE A 259 23.09 -0.22 3.98
CA PHE A 259 23.51 1.12 4.43
C PHE A 259 23.33 1.29 5.94
N VAL A 260 22.17 0.91 6.48
CA VAL A 260 21.91 0.94 7.92
C VAL A 260 22.92 0.08 8.66
N SER A 261 23.20 -1.13 8.19
CA SER A 261 24.19 -2.04 8.77
C SER A 261 25.60 -1.44 8.78
N ASP A 262 26.03 -0.84 7.66
CA ASP A 262 27.33 -0.18 7.55
C ASP A 262 27.46 0.97 8.58
N VAL A 263 26.42 1.79 8.75
CA VAL A 263 26.43 2.90 9.72
C VAL A 263 26.36 2.40 11.16
N VAL A 264 25.43 1.49 11.48
CA VAL A 264 25.25 0.95 12.83
C VAL A 264 26.53 0.27 13.32
N SER A 265 27.21 -0.50 12.49
CA SER A 265 28.44 -1.21 12.83
C SER A 265 29.63 -0.30 13.17
N ILE A 266 29.56 0.99 12.81
CA ILE A 266 30.61 1.97 13.22
C ILE A 266 30.48 2.34 14.70
N TYR A 267 29.26 2.39 15.22
CA TYR A 267 28.95 2.85 16.57
C TYR A 267 28.64 1.73 17.56
N TYR A 268 28.12 0.60 17.06
CA TYR A 268 27.78 -0.56 17.88
C TYR A 268 28.56 -1.78 17.43
N ASN A 269 29.43 -2.29 18.32
CA ASN A 269 30.32 -3.42 18.05
C ASN A 269 29.86 -4.73 18.70
N SER A 270 28.74 -4.72 19.42
CA SER A 270 28.16 -5.90 20.07
C SER A 270 26.68 -5.70 20.40
N ASP A 271 25.97 -6.80 20.60
CA ASP A 271 24.58 -6.79 21.07
C ASP A 271 24.42 -6.12 22.43
N GLU A 272 25.44 -6.22 23.28
CA GLU A 272 25.45 -5.61 24.61
C GLU A 272 25.38 -4.09 24.51
N ARG A 273 26.12 -3.48 23.56
CA ARG A 273 26.09 -2.04 23.33
C ARG A 273 24.72 -1.56 22.91
N VAL A 274 23.96 -2.37 22.16
CA VAL A 274 22.56 -2.05 21.80
C VAL A 274 21.66 -2.11 23.03
N ARG A 275 21.82 -3.15 23.86
CA ARG A 275 21.00 -3.31 25.09
C ARG A 275 21.26 -2.22 26.12
N GLU A 276 22.49 -1.73 26.21
CA GLU A 276 22.92 -0.71 27.17
C GLU A 276 22.66 0.73 26.71
N ASP A 277 22.29 0.95 25.46
CA ASP A 277 21.97 2.27 24.92
C ASP A 277 20.58 2.72 25.39
N GLU A 278 20.55 3.51 26.46
CA GLU A 278 19.31 3.95 27.09
C GLU A 278 18.44 4.80 26.15
N GLU A 279 19.04 5.62 25.28
CA GLU A 279 18.32 6.46 24.32
C GLU A 279 17.62 5.60 23.25
N ILE A 280 18.31 4.59 22.70
CA ILE A 280 17.71 3.64 21.74
C ILE A 280 16.56 2.88 22.40
N GLN A 281 16.74 2.38 23.61
CA GLN A 281 15.69 1.65 24.32
C GLN A 281 14.49 2.55 24.63
N ALA A 282 14.73 3.81 25.01
CA ALA A 282 13.69 4.80 25.24
C ALA A 282 12.94 5.15 23.94
N PHE A 283 13.64 5.33 22.82
CA PHE A 283 13.05 5.58 21.50
C PHE A 283 12.10 4.46 21.07
N VAL A 284 12.55 3.21 21.13
CA VAL A 284 11.75 2.04 20.74
C VAL A 284 10.54 1.87 21.68
N LYS A 285 10.73 2.04 22.98
CA LYS A 285 9.68 1.97 23.99
C LYS A 285 8.65 3.09 23.79
N ASP A 286 9.09 4.31 23.50
CA ASP A 286 8.19 5.46 23.27
C ASP A 286 7.30 5.22 22.05
N ALA A 287 7.86 4.77 20.93
CA ALA A 287 7.10 4.41 19.74
C ALA A 287 6.03 3.35 20.01
N CYS A 288 6.37 2.30 20.76
CA CYS A 288 5.43 1.24 21.13
C CYS A 288 4.38 1.73 22.15
N SER A 289 4.82 2.30 23.29
CA SER A 289 3.96 2.55 24.44
C SER A 289 3.07 3.77 24.31
N PHE A 290 3.51 4.79 23.56
CA PHE A 290 2.75 6.03 23.34
C PHE A 290 2.22 6.15 21.90
N GLY A 291 3.03 5.80 20.91
CA GLY A 291 2.59 5.85 19.52
C GLY A 291 1.53 4.81 19.17
N MET A 292 1.60 3.63 19.81
CA MET A 292 0.70 2.49 19.59
C MET A 292 -0.08 2.08 20.83
N GLN A 293 -0.27 2.99 21.80
CA GLN A 293 -0.83 2.64 23.11
C GLN A 293 -2.29 2.15 23.09
N ASP A 294 -3.07 2.56 22.08
CA ASP A 294 -4.47 2.14 21.93
C ASP A 294 -4.62 0.75 21.29
N PHE A 295 -3.49 0.06 21.03
CA PHE A 295 -3.44 -1.19 20.29
C PHE A 295 -2.78 -2.28 21.11
N ASP A 296 -3.57 -2.99 21.90
CA ASP A 296 -3.10 -4.04 22.82
C ASP A 296 -2.33 -5.19 22.14
N HIS A 297 -2.45 -5.32 20.83
CA HIS A 297 -1.90 -6.43 20.03
C HIS A 297 -0.92 -6.00 18.93
N CYS A 298 -0.38 -4.79 18.97
CA CYS A 298 0.43 -4.24 17.87
C CYS A 298 1.77 -4.96 17.64
N GLU A 299 2.22 -5.84 18.51
CA GLU A 299 3.50 -6.57 18.41
C GLU A 299 4.72 -5.68 18.03
N PHE A 300 4.64 -4.40 18.35
CA PHE A 300 5.78 -3.50 18.18
C PHE A 300 6.85 -3.81 19.24
N PRO A 301 8.15 -3.78 18.87
CA PRO A 301 9.23 -3.98 19.82
C PRO A 301 9.15 -2.99 20.98
N LYS A 302 9.28 -3.49 22.22
CA LYS A 302 9.38 -2.66 23.43
C LYS A 302 10.83 -2.39 23.83
N SER A 303 11.74 -3.17 23.26
CA SER A 303 13.19 -3.08 23.44
C SER A 303 13.89 -3.80 22.31
N LEU A 304 15.16 -3.46 22.06
CA LEU A 304 16.01 -4.15 21.11
C LEU A 304 17.15 -4.89 21.86
N LYS A 305 17.43 -6.12 21.44
CA LYS A 305 18.36 -7.02 22.15
C LYS A 305 19.66 -7.28 21.38
N SER A 306 19.66 -7.02 20.07
CA SER A 306 20.78 -7.34 19.20
C SER A 306 21.03 -6.28 18.13
N LEU A 307 22.20 -6.34 17.51
CA LEU A 307 22.55 -5.54 16.34
C LEU A 307 21.58 -5.78 15.18
N ASP A 308 21.22 -7.03 14.93
CA ASP A 308 20.32 -7.39 13.85
C ASP A 308 18.92 -6.79 14.06
N GLU A 309 18.40 -6.82 15.30
CA GLU A 309 17.12 -6.17 15.64
C GLU A 309 17.18 -4.65 15.44
N LEU A 310 18.28 -3.99 15.82
CA LEU A 310 18.46 -2.57 15.60
C LEU A 310 18.54 -2.24 14.11
N ILE A 311 19.32 -2.98 13.33
CA ILE A 311 19.44 -2.80 11.89
C ILE A 311 18.08 -2.98 11.21
N GLU A 312 17.34 -4.02 11.57
CA GLU A 312 16.01 -4.27 11.02
C GLU A 312 15.03 -3.14 11.39
N TYR A 313 15.01 -2.73 12.65
CA TYR A 313 14.12 -1.65 13.12
C TYR A 313 14.35 -0.35 12.33
N LEU A 314 15.59 0.08 12.21
CA LEU A 314 15.94 1.29 11.48
C LEU A 314 15.69 1.17 9.97
N THR A 315 15.88 -0.02 9.41
CA THR A 315 15.54 -0.30 8.00
C THR A 315 14.05 -0.16 7.75
N VAL A 316 13.20 -0.70 8.65
CA VAL A 316 11.74 -0.54 8.58
C VAL A 316 11.36 0.93 8.61
N VAL A 317 11.92 1.72 9.52
CA VAL A 317 11.62 3.16 9.61
C VAL A 317 11.96 3.88 8.31
N ILE A 318 13.17 3.69 7.79
CA ILE A 318 13.64 4.36 6.56
C ILE A 318 12.83 3.92 5.34
N PHE A 319 12.63 2.60 5.18
CA PHE A 319 11.89 2.07 4.03
C PHE A 319 10.43 2.51 4.03
N THR A 320 9.77 2.51 5.19
CA THR A 320 8.37 2.97 5.33
C THR A 320 8.23 4.43 4.96
N ALA A 321 9.15 5.27 5.45
CA ALA A 321 9.14 6.71 5.21
C ALA A 321 9.51 7.11 3.76
N SER A 322 10.21 6.26 3.03
CA SER A 322 10.74 6.56 1.70
C SER A 322 10.13 5.67 0.61
N ALA A 323 10.68 4.48 0.39
CA ALA A 323 10.32 3.61 -0.73
C ALA A 323 8.86 3.11 -0.66
N GLN A 324 8.38 2.72 0.52
CA GLN A 324 6.99 2.27 0.67
C GLN A 324 6.00 3.40 0.39
N HIS A 325 6.25 4.59 0.96
CA HIS A 325 5.43 5.77 0.67
C HIS A 325 5.44 6.12 -0.84
N ALA A 326 6.62 6.17 -1.46
CA ALA A 326 6.75 6.48 -2.88
C ALA A 326 5.95 5.50 -3.77
N ALA A 327 6.04 4.20 -3.45
CA ALA A 327 5.36 3.15 -4.23
C ALA A 327 3.84 3.30 -4.24
N VAL A 328 3.25 3.79 -3.14
CA VAL A 328 1.79 3.91 -2.99
C VAL A 328 1.27 5.32 -3.20
N ASN A 329 2.14 6.32 -3.32
CA ASN A 329 1.75 7.73 -3.46
C ASN A 329 1.83 8.25 -4.90
N PHE A 330 2.99 8.13 -5.56
CA PHE A 330 3.25 8.88 -6.78
C PHE A 330 2.58 8.33 -8.05
N GLY A 331 2.01 7.13 -7.98
CA GLY A 331 1.17 6.58 -9.04
C GLY A 331 -0.30 7.01 -9.00
N GLN A 332 -0.73 7.79 -7.99
CA GLN A 332 -2.15 8.09 -7.78
C GLN A 332 -2.79 8.80 -8.98
N TYR A 333 -2.15 9.82 -9.54
CA TYR A 333 -2.72 10.51 -10.69
C TYR A 333 -2.79 9.60 -11.93
N ASP A 334 -1.76 8.84 -12.20
CA ASP A 334 -1.70 7.95 -13.37
C ASP A 334 -2.80 6.89 -13.36
N TRP A 335 -3.11 6.33 -12.20
CA TRP A 335 -4.07 5.23 -12.06
C TRP A 335 -5.48 5.69 -11.66
N CYS A 336 -5.60 6.75 -10.87
CA CYS A 336 -6.87 7.17 -10.26
C CYS A 336 -7.50 8.39 -10.93
N SER A 337 -6.82 9.09 -11.85
CA SER A 337 -7.40 10.26 -12.54
C SER A 337 -8.56 9.90 -13.48
N TRP A 338 -8.60 8.66 -14.00
CA TRP A 338 -9.74 8.16 -14.73
C TRP A 338 -10.76 7.55 -13.76
N ILE A 339 -11.78 8.31 -13.41
CA ILE A 339 -12.77 7.99 -12.36
C ILE A 339 -13.31 6.55 -12.45
N PRO A 340 -13.73 6.00 -13.62
CA PRO A 340 -14.24 4.64 -13.68
C PRO A 340 -13.21 3.55 -13.32
N ASN A 341 -11.92 3.86 -13.39
CA ASN A 341 -10.84 2.93 -13.01
C ASN A 341 -10.58 2.90 -11.49
N ALA A 342 -10.92 3.96 -10.77
CA ALA A 342 -10.72 4.06 -9.32
C ALA A 342 -11.73 5.06 -8.71
N PRO A 343 -13.03 4.74 -8.69
CA PRO A 343 -14.01 5.68 -8.16
C PRO A 343 -13.82 5.90 -6.67
N SER A 344 -13.76 7.16 -6.25
CA SER A 344 -13.67 7.53 -4.83
C SER A 344 -14.96 7.25 -4.04
N THR A 345 -16.07 7.09 -4.73
CA THR A 345 -17.38 6.79 -4.14
C THR A 345 -18.34 6.23 -5.19
N MET A 346 -19.47 5.70 -4.74
CA MET A 346 -20.54 5.15 -5.61
C MET A 346 -21.88 5.71 -5.16
N ARG A 347 -22.75 6.09 -6.13
CA ARG A 347 -24.07 6.72 -5.89
C ARG A 347 -25.24 5.75 -5.88
N LYS A 348 -25.04 4.51 -6.28
CA LYS A 348 -26.05 3.44 -6.25
C LYS A 348 -25.50 2.27 -5.44
N PRO A 349 -26.35 1.44 -4.84
CA PRO A 349 -25.88 0.25 -4.13
C PRO A 349 -25.23 -0.77 -5.07
N PRO A 350 -24.38 -1.68 -4.52
CA PRO A 350 -23.89 -2.82 -5.30
C PRO A 350 -25.04 -3.64 -5.89
N PRO A 351 -24.92 -4.12 -7.14
CA PRO A 351 -25.97 -4.93 -7.75
C PRO A 351 -26.12 -6.27 -7.02
N GLN A 352 -27.37 -6.64 -6.72
CA GLN A 352 -27.73 -7.92 -6.09
C GLN A 352 -28.25 -8.95 -7.11
N GLU A 353 -28.43 -8.55 -8.35
CA GLU A 353 -28.92 -9.39 -9.45
C GLU A 353 -28.03 -9.19 -10.68
N LYS A 354 -27.94 -10.23 -11.51
CA LYS A 354 -27.24 -10.21 -12.79
C LYS A 354 -28.17 -9.91 -13.95
N GLY A 355 -27.60 -9.47 -15.07
CA GLY A 355 -28.35 -9.28 -16.33
C GLY A 355 -29.05 -7.93 -16.43
N LEU A 356 -28.92 -7.05 -15.45
CA LEU A 356 -29.60 -5.76 -15.40
C LEU A 356 -28.73 -4.57 -15.75
N ALA A 357 -27.41 -4.72 -15.66
CA ALA A 357 -26.50 -3.61 -15.87
C ALA A 357 -26.38 -3.22 -17.35
N ASN A 358 -26.32 -1.94 -17.59
CA ASN A 358 -26.06 -1.33 -18.90
C ASN A 358 -25.18 -0.08 -18.72
N VAL A 359 -24.88 0.64 -19.81
CA VAL A 359 -24.03 1.83 -19.75
C VAL A 359 -24.60 2.93 -18.84
N ASN A 360 -25.93 3.10 -18.82
CA ASN A 360 -26.57 4.10 -17.97
C ASN A 360 -26.46 3.72 -16.48
N THR A 361 -26.60 2.42 -16.16
CA THR A 361 -26.37 1.89 -14.80
C THR A 361 -24.99 2.28 -14.31
N ILE A 362 -23.96 2.12 -15.12
CA ILE A 362 -22.59 2.50 -14.77
C ILE A 362 -22.47 4.02 -14.53
N ILE A 363 -22.99 4.84 -15.47
CA ILE A 363 -22.95 6.30 -15.37
C ILE A 363 -23.68 6.80 -14.12
N GLU A 364 -24.82 6.22 -13.78
CA GLU A 364 -25.60 6.58 -12.60
C GLU A 364 -24.96 6.13 -11.29
N THR A 365 -24.14 5.07 -11.33
CA THR A 365 -23.45 4.53 -10.16
C THR A 365 -22.17 5.28 -9.85
N LEU A 366 -21.43 5.76 -10.85
CA LEU A 366 -20.18 6.52 -10.67
C LEU A 366 -20.44 7.84 -9.94
N PRO A 367 -19.40 8.41 -9.27
CA PRO A 367 -19.53 9.67 -8.54
C PRO A 367 -19.99 10.81 -9.44
N ASP A 368 -20.71 11.75 -8.86
CA ASP A 368 -21.10 12.99 -9.51
C ASP A 368 -19.91 13.88 -9.87
N ARG A 369 -20.18 14.94 -10.64
CA ARG A 369 -19.15 15.88 -11.10
C ARG A 369 -18.42 16.58 -9.95
N GLY A 370 -19.12 16.96 -8.89
CA GLY A 370 -18.54 17.65 -7.74
C GLY A 370 -17.55 16.76 -7.00
N ARG A 371 -17.95 15.54 -6.65
CA ARG A 371 -17.09 14.56 -5.97
C ARG A 371 -15.92 14.14 -6.85
N SER A 372 -16.15 13.94 -8.14
CA SER A 372 -15.09 13.65 -9.12
C SER A 372 -14.07 14.76 -9.23
N SER A 373 -14.48 16.03 -9.15
CA SER A 373 -13.56 17.18 -9.19
C SER A 373 -12.67 17.24 -7.94
N TRP A 374 -13.23 16.99 -6.76
CA TRP A 374 -12.45 16.89 -5.52
C TRP A 374 -11.45 15.73 -5.55
N HIS A 375 -11.90 14.56 -6.03
CA HIS A 375 -11.04 13.40 -6.22
C HIS A 375 -9.85 13.74 -7.14
N LEU A 376 -10.12 14.28 -8.32
CA LEU A 376 -9.08 14.63 -9.29
C LEU A 376 -8.08 15.64 -8.73
N GLY A 377 -8.57 16.66 -8.05
CA GLY A 377 -7.71 17.65 -7.40
C GLY A 377 -6.81 17.02 -6.33
N ALA A 378 -7.36 16.12 -5.51
CA ALA A 378 -6.60 15.45 -4.47
C ALA A 378 -5.52 14.53 -5.04
N VAL A 379 -5.86 13.60 -5.95
CA VAL A 379 -4.88 12.67 -6.51
C VAL A 379 -3.80 13.36 -7.34
N TRP A 380 -4.15 14.49 -7.99
CA TRP A 380 -3.17 15.31 -8.67
C TRP A 380 -2.19 15.95 -7.66
N ALA A 381 -2.71 16.64 -6.63
CA ALA A 381 -1.88 17.33 -5.64
C ALA A 381 -0.95 16.37 -4.89
N LEU A 382 -1.47 15.21 -4.46
CA LEU A 382 -0.70 14.21 -3.73
C LEU A 382 0.36 13.49 -4.59
N SER A 383 0.24 13.53 -5.91
CA SER A 383 1.20 12.89 -6.82
C SER A 383 2.32 13.80 -7.29
N GLN A 384 2.35 15.07 -6.84
CA GLN A 384 3.36 16.03 -7.28
C GLN A 384 4.62 15.92 -6.44
N TYR A 385 5.78 15.86 -7.12
CA TYR A 385 7.06 16.06 -6.44
C TYR A 385 7.27 17.54 -6.10
N GLN A 386 7.86 17.78 -4.93
CA GLN A 386 8.25 19.15 -4.58
C GLN A 386 9.37 19.66 -5.51
N GLU A 387 9.41 20.97 -5.77
CA GLU A 387 10.44 21.56 -6.64
C GLU A 387 11.87 21.28 -6.13
N ASN A 388 12.05 21.29 -4.82
CA ASN A 388 13.33 21.02 -4.15
C ASN A 388 13.34 19.68 -3.44
N GLU A 389 12.81 18.62 -4.09
CA GLU A 389 12.72 17.30 -3.49
C GLU A 389 14.11 16.69 -3.25
N LEU A 390 14.25 16.01 -2.12
CA LEU A 390 15.45 15.26 -1.76
C LEU A 390 15.16 13.77 -1.89
N TYR A 391 15.73 13.16 -2.90
CA TYR A 391 15.56 11.75 -3.18
C TYR A 391 16.47 10.87 -2.31
N LEU A 392 16.12 9.59 -2.21
CA LEU A 392 16.81 8.60 -1.37
C LEU A 392 18.32 8.60 -1.62
N GLY A 393 19.09 8.79 -0.54
CA GLY A 393 20.54 8.92 -0.60
C GLY A 393 21.07 10.35 -0.79
N MET A 394 20.18 11.34 -1.03
CA MET A 394 20.54 12.75 -1.07
C MET A 394 20.48 13.34 0.35
N TYR A 395 21.65 13.62 0.92
CA TYR A 395 21.82 14.15 2.27
C TYR A 395 22.62 15.44 2.24
N PRO A 396 22.00 16.58 1.85
CA PRO A 396 22.71 17.87 1.73
C PRO A 396 23.14 18.44 3.07
N ASP A 397 22.40 18.16 4.15
CA ASP A 397 22.74 18.58 5.49
C ASP A 397 23.81 17.63 6.08
N GLU A 398 24.92 18.19 6.53
CA GLU A 398 26.07 17.40 7.04
C GLU A 398 25.86 16.99 8.50
N HIS A 399 25.06 15.95 8.73
CA HIS A 399 24.84 15.39 10.07
C HIS A 399 26.01 14.52 10.54
N PHE A 400 26.77 13.92 9.62
CA PHE A 400 27.93 13.07 9.91
C PHE A 400 29.22 13.67 9.36
N ILE A 401 30.21 13.80 10.21
CA ILE A 401 31.55 14.26 9.84
C ILE A 401 32.57 13.11 9.73
N GLU A 402 32.21 11.94 10.26
CA GLU A 402 33.05 10.75 10.35
C GLU A 402 33.29 10.14 8.96
N LYS A 403 34.54 9.95 8.57
CA LYS A 403 34.94 9.39 7.27
C LYS A 403 34.32 8.02 6.99
N PRO A 404 34.24 7.06 7.94
CA PRO A 404 33.60 5.78 7.68
C PRO A 404 32.12 5.90 7.31
N VAL A 405 31.37 6.82 7.95
CA VAL A 405 29.96 7.06 7.62
C VAL A 405 29.82 7.67 6.24
N LYS A 406 30.67 8.64 5.89
CA LYS A 406 30.69 9.23 4.53
C LYS A 406 30.99 8.18 3.46
N ALA A 407 31.87 7.23 3.74
CA ALA A 407 32.13 6.10 2.83
C ALA A 407 30.91 5.17 2.69
N ALA A 408 30.19 4.90 3.80
CA ALA A 408 28.93 4.13 3.76
C ALA A 408 27.84 4.86 2.94
N MET A 409 27.69 6.17 3.09
CA MET A 409 26.78 7.00 2.29
C MET A 409 27.10 6.93 0.79
N GLU A 410 28.39 7.00 0.42
CA GLU A 410 28.81 6.91 -0.98
C GLU A 410 28.55 5.53 -1.57
N LYS A 411 28.84 4.47 -0.82
CA LYS A 411 28.51 3.08 -1.19
C LYS A 411 27.00 2.92 -1.41
N PHE A 412 26.17 3.52 -0.55
CA PHE A 412 24.71 3.50 -0.67
C PHE A 412 24.26 4.20 -1.94
N ARG A 413 24.71 5.42 -2.22
CA ARG A 413 24.40 6.17 -3.44
C ARG A 413 24.75 5.39 -4.71
N LYS A 414 25.94 4.75 -4.73
CA LYS A 414 26.35 3.90 -5.85
C LYS A 414 25.37 2.76 -6.07
N LYS A 415 24.97 2.06 -5.00
CA LYS A 415 24.03 0.94 -5.07
C LYS A 415 22.65 1.40 -5.56
N LEU A 416 22.16 2.56 -5.09
CA LEU A 416 20.92 3.17 -5.57
C LEU A 416 21.00 3.54 -7.06
N SER A 417 22.12 4.07 -7.52
CA SER A 417 22.34 4.39 -8.94
C SER A 417 22.32 3.13 -9.82
N GLU A 418 22.90 2.02 -9.37
CA GLU A 418 22.86 0.72 -10.04
C GLU A 418 21.41 0.21 -10.17
N ILE A 419 20.60 0.31 -9.09
CA ILE A 419 19.18 -0.06 -9.10
C ILE A 419 18.40 0.83 -10.08
N THR A 420 18.64 2.13 -10.06
CA THR A 420 18.02 3.08 -11.00
C THR A 420 18.33 2.70 -12.45
N GLY A 421 19.60 2.38 -12.76
CA GLY A 421 20.01 1.92 -14.08
C GLY A 421 19.32 0.63 -14.52
N PHE A 422 19.21 -0.33 -13.60
CA PHE A 422 18.50 -1.59 -13.83
C PHE A 422 17.00 -1.35 -14.15
N ILE A 423 16.32 -0.53 -13.36
CA ILE A 423 14.89 -0.22 -13.55
C ILE A 423 14.66 0.52 -14.88
N LYS A 424 15.51 1.48 -15.22
CA LYS A 424 15.44 2.20 -16.50
C LYS A 424 15.62 1.24 -17.69
N GLY A 425 16.63 0.39 -17.65
CA GLY A 425 16.87 -0.62 -18.70
C GLY A 425 15.72 -1.61 -18.83
N ARG A 426 15.18 -2.14 -17.70
CA ARG A 426 14.00 -3.02 -17.73
C ARG A 426 12.78 -2.36 -18.37
N ASN A 427 12.58 -1.08 -18.13
CA ASN A 427 11.39 -0.33 -18.60
C ASN A 427 11.52 0.16 -20.05
N GLU A 428 12.71 0.11 -20.62
CA GLU A 428 12.94 0.54 -22.00
C GLU A 428 12.07 -0.24 -22.99
N GLY A 429 11.28 0.46 -23.78
CA GLY A 429 10.34 -0.12 -24.74
C GLY A 429 9.07 -0.75 -24.15
N LYS A 430 8.88 -0.77 -22.81
CA LYS A 430 7.65 -1.28 -22.22
C LYS A 430 6.48 -0.30 -22.38
N LYS A 431 5.31 -0.84 -22.75
CA LYS A 431 4.05 -0.07 -22.79
C LYS A 431 3.55 0.34 -21.40
N LEU A 432 3.86 -0.45 -20.39
CA LEU A 432 3.52 -0.21 -18.99
C LEU A 432 4.80 -0.25 -18.16
N PRO A 433 5.58 0.84 -18.14
CA PRO A 433 6.78 0.93 -17.32
C PRO A 433 6.41 1.11 -15.85
N TYR A 434 7.23 0.57 -14.93
CA TYR A 434 7.08 0.75 -13.51
C TYR A 434 8.29 1.49 -12.92
N TYR A 435 8.08 2.68 -12.38
CA TYR A 435 9.14 3.55 -11.84
C TYR A 435 9.00 3.88 -10.36
N ASN A 436 7.89 3.49 -9.70
CA ASN A 436 7.58 3.97 -8.35
C ASN A 436 8.58 3.50 -7.28
N MET A 437 9.35 2.45 -7.57
CA MET A 437 10.46 1.97 -6.73
C MET A 437 11.84 2.34 -7.30
N SER A 438 11.93 3.22 -8.31
CA SER A 438 13.22 3.70 -8.81
C SER A 438 13.81 4.71 -7.82
N PRO A 439 15.04 4.51 -7.31
CA PRO A 439 15.61 5.38 -6.27
C PRO A 439 15.64 6.87 -6.61
N ASP A 440 15.77 7.22 -7.90
CA ASP A 440 15.71 8.61 -8.39
C ASP A 440 14.27 9.18 -8.41
N LYS A 441 13.27 8.41 -7.98
CA LYS A 441 11.86 8.77 -7.84
C LYS A 441 11.34 8.56 -6.41
N ILE A 442 12.19 8.14 -5.48
CA ILE A 442 11.83 7.90 -4.09
C ILE A 442 12.31 9.10 -3.26
N PRO A 443 11.42 9.97 -2.74
CA PRO A 443 11.81 10.97 -1.74
C PRO A 443 12.38 10.34 -0.48
N ASN A 444 13.31 11.04 0.19
CA ASN A 444 13.87 10.58 1.46
C ASN A 444 12.80 10.39 2.56
N SER A 445 11.72 11.17 2.50
CA SER A 445 10.72 11.23 3.56
C SER A 445 9.30 11.38 3.02
N VAL A 446 8.33 11.19 3.89
CA VAL A 446 6.92 11.52 3.63
C VAL A 446 6.78 13.05 3.68
N ALA A 447 6.76 13.68 2.52
CA ALA A 447 6.75 15.14 2.38
C ALA A 447 5.56 15.69 1.57
N VAL A 448 4.66 14.81 1.10
CA VAL A 448 3.47 15.16 0.30
C VAL A 448 2.23 14.50 0.88
#